data_0dae1250f7ee78c383555f385d30244d
#
_entry.id   0dae1250f7ee78c383555f385d30244d
#
_cell.length_a   1.000
_cell.length_b   1.000
_cell.length_c   1.000
_cell.angle_alpha   90.00
_cell.angle_beta   90.00
_cell.angle_gamma   90.00
#
_symmetry.space_group_name_H-M   'P 1'
#
loop_
_entity.id
_entity.type
_entity.pdbx_description
1 polymer ?
#
loop_
_entity_poly.entity_id
_entity_poly.type
_entity_poly.pdbx_seq_one_letter_code
_entity_poly.pdbx_strand_id
1 'polypeptide(L)'
;LTKRTEILTEADNLINGDRQKDYGTPRENFGAIAKMWSAYLGYEVSPADVCHLMALLKIARLRNGPHMDSSVDTCGYMALGGELGE
;
A
#
# COMPACT_ATOMS: atom_id res chain seq x y z
N LEU A 1 -22.86 -6.66 -9.23
CA LEU A 1 -21.73 -6.64 -8.30
C LEU A 1 -21.91 -5.54 -7.24
N THR A 2 -21.42 -5.77 -6.05
CA THR A 2 -21.47 -4.77 -5.00
C THR A 2 -20.29 -3.82 -5.11
N LYS A 3 -20.42 -2.65 -4.48
CA LYS A 3 -19.32 -1.69 -4.40
C LYS A 3 -18.09 -2.29 -3.69
N ARG A 4 -18.31 -3.08 -2.64
CA ARG A 4 -17.21 -3.73 -1.92
C ARG A 4 -16.45 -4.70 -2.83
N THR A 5 -17.15 -5.43 -3.70
CA THR A 5 -16.52 -6.32 -4.68
C THR A 5 -15.69 -5.54 -5.71
N GLU A 6 -16.23 -4.41 -6.19
CA GLU A 6 -15.50 -3.54 -7.12
C GLU A 6 -14.20 -3.05 -6.50
N ILE A 7 -14.24 -2.61 -5.25
CA ILE A 7 -13.06 -2.11 -4.52
C ILE A 7 -12.01 -3.20 -4.39
N LEU A 8 -12.41 -4.39 -3.96
CA LEU A 8 -11.48 -5.50 -3.76
C LEU A 8 -10.88 -5.99 -5.09
N THR A 9 -11.71 -6.07 -6.14
CA THR A 9 -11.26 -6.48 -7.46
C THR A 9 -10.27 -5.49 -8.04
N GLU A 10 -10.55 -4.19 -7.90
CA GLU A 10 -9.65 -3.16 -8.40
C GLU A 10 -8.33 -3.14 -7.62
N ALA A 11 -8.37 -3.33 -6.31
CA ALA A 11 -7.17 -3.45 -5.51
C ALA A 11 -6.33 -4.66 -5.95
N ASP A 12 -6.97 -5.82 -6.16
CA ASP A 12 -6.29 -7.01 -6.66
C ASP A 12 -5.59 -6.74 -7.99
N ASN A 13 -6.29 -6.12 -8.93
CA ASN A 13 -5.73 -5.80 -10.24
C ASN A 13 -4.52 -4.87 -10.14
N LEU A 14 -4.57 -3.87 -9.27
CA LEU A 14 -3.48 -2.92 -9.10
C LEU A 14 -2.22 -3.57 -8.53
N ILE A 15 -2.36 -4.37 -7.48
CA ILE A 15 -1.19 -4.95 -6.82
C ILE A 15 -0.61 -6.16 -7.57
N ASN A 16 -1.38 -6.80 -8.44
CA ASN A 16 -0.96 -7.97 -9.22
C ASN A 16 -0.81 -7.68 -10.72
N GLY A 17 -0.92 -6.41 -11.13
CA GLY A 17 -0.80 -6.01 -12.53
C GLY A 17 0.63 -5.65 -12.92
N ASP A 18 0.77 -4.61 -13.76
CA ASP A 18 2.05 -4.22 -14.35
C ASP A 18 2.99 -3.46 -13.41
N ARG A 19 2.61 -3.30 -12.14
CA ARG A 19 3.40 -2.52 -11.17
C ARG A 19 4.84 -3.02 -11.05
N GLN A 20 5.06 -4.33 -11.12
CA GLN A 20 6.40 -4.90 -10.97
C GLN A 20 7.36 -4.51 -12.10
N LYS A 21 6.84 -4.22 -13.29
CA LYS A 21 7.67 -3.75 -14.40
C LYS A 21 8.32 -2.41 -14.10
N ASP A 22 7.57 -1.53 -13.43
CA ASP A 22 8.02 -0.16 -13.16
C ASP A 22 8.79 -0.03 -11.85
N TYR A 23 8.44 -0.82 -10.84
CA TYR A 23 8.94 -0.62 -9.48
C TYR A 23 9.68 -1.83 -8.90
N GLY A 24 9.74 -2.95 -9.63
CA GLY A 24 10.29 -4.21 -9.11
C GLY A 24 9.25 -4.95 -8.26
N THR A 25 9.69 -5.97 -7.56
CA THR A 25 8.79 -6.72 -6.68
C THR A 25 8.37 -5.85 -5.49
N PRO A 26 7.25 -6.16 -4.83
CA PRO A 26 6.87 -5.43 -3.62
C PRO A 26 7.99 -5.40 -2.58
N ARG A 27 8.67 -6.53 -2.37
CA ARG A 27 9.76 -6.61 -1.39
C ARG A 27 10.92 -5.67 -1.77
N GLU A 28 11.28 -5.61 -3.04
CA GLU A 28 12.33 -4.71 -3.52
C GLU A 28 11.92 -3.25 -3.38
N ASN A 29 10.73 -2.91 -3.85
CA ASN A 29 10.22 -1.54 -3.84
C ASN A 29 10.05 -1.02 -2.40
N PHE A 30 9.28 -1.73 -1.59
CA PHE A 30 9.02 -1.29 -0.21
C PHE A 30 10.25 -1.44 0.68
N GLY A 31 11.15 -2.37 0.34
CA GLY A 31 12.44 -2.47 1.02
C GLY A 31 13.30 -1.24 0.80
N ALA A 32 13.36 -0.73 -0.42
CA ALA A 32 14.11 0.49 -0.73
C ALA A 32 13.51 1.71 -0.01
N ILE A 33 12.18 1.83 -0.03
CA ILE A 33 11.49 2.93 0.67
C ILE A 33 11.76 2.84 2.17
N ALA A 34 11.68 1.64 2.74
CA ALA A 34 11.91 1.43 4.18
C ALA A 34 13.32 1.88 4.59
N LYS A 35 14.32 1.60 3.77
CA LYS A 35 15.70 2.02 4.05
C LYS A 35 15.81 3.55 4.06
N MET A 36 15.21 4.22 3.08
CA MET A 36 15.24 5.67 3.01
C MET A 36 14.49 6.32 4.17
N TRP A 37 13.32 5.80 4.50
CA TRP A 37 12.54 6.33 5.62
C TRP A 37 13.24 6.09 6.96
N SER A 38 13.86 4.91 7.13
CA SER A 38 14.63 4.61 8.35
C SER A 38 15.79 5.58 8.54
N ALA A 39 16.50 5.89 7.45
CA ALA A 39 17.60 6.85 7.48
C ALA A 39 17.13 8.25 7.85
N TYR A 40 16.02 8.69 7.27
CA TYR A 40 15.46 10.01 7.53
C TYR A 40 14.98 10.15 8.98
N LEU A 41 14.27 9.13 9.47
CA LEU A 41 13.67 9.16 10.81
C LEU A 41 14.66 8.88 11.94
N GLY A 42 15.76 8.21 11.63
CA GLY A 42 16.75 7.85 12.66
C GLY A 42 16.39 6.60 13.45
N TYR A 43 15.42 5.81 12.99
CA TYR A 43 15.11 4.51 13.56
C TYR A 43 14.52 3.58 12.49
N GLU A 44 14.52 2.28 12.77
CA GLU A 44 14.17 1.27 11.77
C GLU A 44 12.68 1.23 11.46
N VAL A 45 12.37 1.26 10.15
CA VAL A 45 11.05 1.08 9.59
C VAL A 45 11.12 -0.12 8.66
N SER A 46 10.21 -1.08 8.81
CA SER A 46 10.17 -2.28 7.96
C SER A 46 9.40 -2.01 6.66
N PRO A 47 9.58 -2.88 5.63
CA PRO A 47 8.74 -2.78 4.42
C PRO A 47 7.23 -2.86 4.73
N ALA A 48 6.83 -3.71 5.68
CA ALA A 48 5.44 -3.80 6.12
C ALA A 48 4.97 -2.47 6.75
N ASP A 49 5.82 -1.84 7.56
CA ASP A 49 5.51 -0.53 8.15
C ASP A 49 5.25 0.52 7.07
N VAL A 50 6.04 0.52 6.00
CA VAL A 50 5.82 1.44 4.88
C VAL A 50 4.42 1.27 4.31
N CYS A 51 3.99 0.02 4.08
CA CYS A 51 2.66 -0.27 3.57
C CYS A 51 1.58 0.23 4.53
N HIS A 52 1.74 -0.01 5.83
CA HIS A 52 0.77 0.42 6.83
C HIS A 52 0.69 1.96 6.93
N LEU A 53 1.83 2.63 6.85
CA LEU A 53 1.86 4.09 6.86
C LEU A 53 1.21 4.68 5.61
N MET A 54 1.42 4.05 4.45
CA MET A 54 0.75 4.48 3.22
C MET A 54 -0.75 4.24 3.29
N ALA A 55 -1.19 3.13 3.90
CA ALA A 55 -2.62 2.88 4.14
C ALA A 55 -3.22 3.99 5.02
N LEU A 56 -2.52 4.39 6.07
CA LEU A 56 -2.98 5.47 6.95
C LEU A 56 -3.07 6.80 6.21
N LEU A 57 -2.13 7.08 5.32
CA LEU A 57 -2.17 8.27 4.47
C LEU A 57 -3.42 8.28 3.60
N LYS A 58 -3.75 7.13 3.00
CA LYS A 58 -4.95 7.01 2.17
C LYS A 58 -6.23 7.13 2.99
N ILE A 59 -6.24 6.58 4.21
CA ILE A 59 -7.37 6.73 5.13
C ILE A 59 -7.58 8.20 5.47
N ALA A 60 -6.51 8.95 5.69
CA ALA A 60 -6.59 10.39 5.99
C ALA A 60 -7.31 11.18 4.90
N ARG A 61 -7.24 10.73 3.65
CA ARG A 61 -7.95 11.38 2.54
C ARG A 61 -9.46 11.24 2.61
N LEU A 62 -9.96 10.29 3.41
CA LEU A 62 -11.40 10.04 3.57
C LEU A 62 -12.07 11.02 4.53
N ARG A 63 -11.33 11.85 5.24
CA ARG A 63 -11.88 12.80 6.23
C ARG A 63 -12.84 13.82 5.61
N ASN A 64 -12.72 14.08 4.31
CA ASN A 64 -13.58 15.03 3.59
C ASN A 64 -14.72 14.34 2.83
N GLY A 65 -14.91 13.05 3.03
CA GLY A 65 -15.97 12.26 2.42
C GLY A 65 -15.45 11.03 1.69
N PRO A 66 -16.36 10.21 1.17
CA PRO A 66 -15.97 8.98 0.46
C PRO A 66 -15.11 9.27 -0.76
N HIS A 67 -14.12 8.41 -1.00
CA HIS A 67 -13.22 8.51 -2.15
C HIS A 67 -12.80 7.09 -2.52
N MET A 68 -13.34 6.56 -3.61
CA MET A 68 -13.14 5.16 -3.99
C MET A 68 -11.68 4.80 -4.17
N ASP A 69 -10.90 5.65 -4.85
CA ASP A 69 -9.48 5.40 -5.07
C ASP A 69 -8.71 5.23 -3.77
N SER A 70 -9.05 6.02 -2.75
CA SER A 70 -8.41 5.89 -1.43
C SER A 70 -8.76 4.58 -0.75
N SER A 71 -10.00 4.12 -0.90
CA SER A 71 -10.41 2.81 -0.37
C SER A 71 -9.70 1.67 -1.09
N VAL A 72 -9.61 1.74 -2.42
CA VAL A 72 -8.88 0.76 -3.24
C VAL A 72 -7.42 0.71 -2.83
N ASP A 73 -6.77 1.87 -2.76
CA ASP A 73 -5.34 1.95 -2.42
C ASP A 73 -5.07 1.42 -1.00
N THR A 74 -5.95 1.73 -0.05
CA THR A 74 -5.84 1.24 1.32
C THR A 74 -5.88 -0.29 1.35
N CYS A 75 -6.82 -0.89 0.63
CA CYS A 75 -6.91 -2.35 0.51
C CYS A 75 -5.63 -2.93 -0.08
N GLY A 76 -5.10 -2.32 -1.13
CA GLY A 76 -3.86 -2.76 -1.78
C GLY A 76 -2.67 -2.72 -0.82
N TYR A 77 -2.48 -1.59 -0.14
CA TYR A 77 -1.38 -1.47 0.82
C TYR A 77 -1.51 -2.45 1.98
N MET A 78 -2.72 -2.69 2.47
CA MET A 78 -2.91 -3.66 3.56
C MET A 78 -2.63 -5.09 3.12
N ALA A 79 -3.01 -5.45 1.89
CA ALA A 79 -2.69 -6.77 1.34
C ALA A 79 -1.18 -6.96 1.21
N LEU A 80 -0.48 -5.97 0.64
CA LEU A 80 0.97 -6.01 0.49
C LEU A 80 1.68 -6.01 1.84
N GLY A 81 1.22 -5.18 2.77
CA GLY A 81 1.80 -5.12 4.11
C GLY A 81 1.63 -6.42 4.89
N GLY A 82 0.48 -7.06 4.74
CA GLY A 82 0.23 -8.38 5.33
C GLY A 82 1.19 -9.44 4.81
N GLU A 83 1.43 -9.44 3.50
CA GLU A 83 2.36 -10.38 2.88
C GLU A 83 3.80 -10.10 3.32
N LEU A 84 4.23 -8.85 3.30
CA LEU A 84 5.61 -8.47 3.63
C LEU A 84 5.92 -8.60 5.13
N GLY A 85 4.89 -8.64 5.97
CA GLY A 85 5.05 -8.79 7.41
C GLY A 85 5.26 -10.22 7.89
N GLU A 86 5.15 -11.18 6.99
CA GLU A 86 5.33 -12.59 7.34
C GLU A 86 6.78 -13.03 7.32
#